data_3c5e5cffd1cff64ed9450d48747e9e4c
#
_entry.id   3c5e5cffd1cff64ed9450d48747e9e4c
#
_cell.length_a   1.000
_cell.length_b   1.000
_cell.length_c   1.000
_cell.angle_alpha   90.00
_cell.angle_beta   90.00
_cell.angle_gamma   90.00
#
_symmetry.space_group_name_H-M   'P 1'
#
loop_
_entity.id
_entity.type
_entity.pdbx_description
1 polymer ?
#
loop_
_entity_poly.entity_id
_entity_poly.type
_entity_poly.pdbx_seq_one_letter_code
_entity_poly.pdbx_strand_id
1 'polypeptide(L)'
;MSTGDPLLAVSDLHAGYGSLQAVDGISFQVHEAETVALIGRNGAGKTTSLLAIAGLRYGRFPGSIKLAGTEMSRASSREIVDAGLAHVPEGHRIFASLNVEENLRLGAYTRRRQGRKAVATSMERVYNLFPILRTYASRNAGFLSGGEQQMVAIGQALMAEPKVLMLDEPTSGLAPIVIRTIYEAVAQLREQGMAILIVEQSVPRALANSNRCYVMERGRIVISGDSPALAQDEHVFAIVRGTEEVQSTARTA
;
A
#
# COMPACT_ATOMS: atom_id res chain seq x y z
N MET A 1 -8.11 -4.90 19.51
CA MET A 1 -9.03 -4.59 18.36
C MET A 1 -9.26 -3.08 18.36
N SER A 2 -8.98 -2.39 17.26
CA SER A 2 -9.25 -0.96 17.14
C SER A 2 -10.77 -0.75 17.17
N THR A 3 -11.26 0.07 18.09
CA THR A 3 -12.72 0.29 18.33
C THR A 3 -13.29 1.43 17.48
N GLY A 4 -12.51 1.98 16.56
CA GLY A 4 -12.91 3.09 15.68
C GLY A 4 -13.39 2.62 14.32
N ASP A 5 -14.10 3.50 13.60
CA ASP A 5 -14.46 3.28 12.21
C ASP A 5 -13.20 3.12 11.34
N PRO A 6 -13.21 2.22 10.34
CA PRO A 6 -12.04 2.01 9.48
C PRO A 6 -11.75 3.25 8.62
N LEU A 7 -10.47 3.58 8.46
CA LEU A 7 -10.04 4.62 7.51
C LEU A 7 -10.18 4.17 6.05
N LEU A 8 -9.96 2.88 5.77
CA LEU A 8 -10.29 2.27 4.48
C LEU A 8 -11.19 1.06 4.72
N ALA A 9 -12.38 1.06 4.12
CA ALA A 9 -13.28 -0.09 4.08
C ALA A 9 -13.57 -0.49 2.64
N VAL A 10 -13.30 -1.72 2.31
CA VAL A 10 -13.59 -2.34 1.01
C VAL A 10 -14.62 -3.43 1.23
N SER A 11 -15.72 -3.41 0.47
CA SER A 11 -16.82 -4.37 0.62
C SER A 11 -17.26 -4.87 -0.75
N ASP A 12 -17.25 -6.18 -0.91
CA ASP A 12 -17.69 -6.89 -2.13
C ASP A 12 -17.06 -6.31 -3.41
N LEU A 13 -15.74 -6.01 -3.35
CA LEU A 13 -15.04 -5.41 -4.47
C LEU A 13 -14.78 -6.44 -5.55
N HIS A 14 -15.26 -6.12 -6.76
CA HIS A 14 -14.89 -6.82 -7.99
C HIS A 14 -14.05 -5.90 -8.86
N ALA A 15 -13.04 -6.44 -9.54
CA ALA A 15 -12.18 -5.67 -10.44
C ALA A 15 -11.53 -6.57 -11.50
N GLY A 16 -11.13 -5.96 -12.63
CA GLY A 16 -10.47 -6.72 -13.71
C GLY A 16 -10.15 -5.85 -14.91
N TYR A 17 -9.91 -6.50 -16.05
CA TYR A 17 -9.50 -5.86 -17.30
C TYR A 17 -10.43 -6.33 -18.44
N GLY A 18 -11.24 -5.42 -18.98
CA GLY A 18 -12.24 -5.77 -19.99
C GLY A 18 -13.21 -6.82 -19.47
N SER A 19 -13.26 -8.00 -20.07
CA SER A 19 -14.09 -9.14 -19.62
C SER A 19 -13.41 -10.06 -18.60
N LEU A 20 -12.11 -9.87 -18.35
CA LEU A 20 -11.36 -10.70 -17.41
C LEU A 20 -11.51 -10.15 -15.98
N GLN A 21 -12.22 -10.88 -15.13
CA GLN A 21 -12.35 -10.59 -13.72
C GLN A 21 -11.14 -11.16 -12.97
N ALA A 22 -10.37 -10.29 -12.31
CA ALA A 22 -9.17 -10.65 -11.55
C ALA A 22 -9.41 -10.59 -10.03
N VAL A 23 -10.44 -9.88 -9.59
CA VAL A 23 -10.87 -9.74 -8.20
C VAL A 23 -12.36 -10.03 -8.12
N ASP A 24 -12.76 -10.89 -7.19
CA ASP A 24 -14.10 -11.46 -7.12
C ASP A 24 -14.65 -11.42 -5.69
N GLY A 25 -15.28 -10.27 -5.34
CA GLY A 25 -16.02 -10.09 -4.10
C GLY A 25 -15.15 -9.99 -2.84
N ILE A 26 -13.99 -9.31 -2.90
CA ILE A 26 -13.16 -9.16 -1.71
C ILE A 26 -13.70 -8.09 -0.76
N SER A 27 -13.57 -8.36 0.55
CA SER A 27 -13.94 -7.43 1.62
C SER A 27 -12.85 -7.40 2.68
N PHE A 28 -12.41 -6.19 3.05
CA PHE A 28 -11.44 -5.98 4.11
C PHE A 28 -11.48 -4.54 4.63
N GLN A 29 -10.80 -4.30 5.75
CA GLN A 29 -10.74 -2.99 6.40
C GLN A 29 -9.32 -2.69 6.87
N VAL A 30 -8.98 -1.40 6.91
CA VAL A 30 -7.73 -0.89 7.50
C VAL A 30 -8.10 0.24 8.45
N HIS A 31 -7.73 0.12 9.72
CA HIS A 31 -7.99 1.10 10.75
C HIS A 31 -6.85 2.10 10.92
N GLU A 32 -7.09 3.18 11.67
CA GLU A 32 -6.05 4.11 12.08
C GLU A 32 -4.96 3.39 12.89
N ALA A 33 -3.71 3.77 12.69
CA ALA A 33 -2.54 3.17 13.35
C ALA A 33 -2.42 1.65 13.12
N GLU A 34 -2.92 1.16 11.98
CA GLU A 34 -2.89 -0.26 11.62
C GLU A 34 -2.11 -0.48 10.33
N THR A 35 -1.29 -1.54 10.30
CA THR A 35 -0.74 -2.10 9.07
C THR A 35 -1.45 -3.40 8.75
N VAL A 36 -2.08 -3.47 7.59
CA VAL A 36 -2.74 -4.66 7.05
C VAL A 36 -1.92 -5.18 5.88
N ALA A 37 -1.65 -6.47 5.87
CA ALA A 37 -1.03 -7.14 4.73
C ALA A 37 -2.08 -7.83 3.84
N LEU A 38 -1.89 -7.73 2.52
CA LEU A 38 -2.60 -8.51 1.53
C LEU A 38 -1.58 -9.39 0.81
N ILE A 39 -1.61 -10.68 1.06
CA ILE A 39 -0.66 -11.66 0.52
C ILE A 39 -1.33 -12.64 -0.44
N GLY A 40 -0.54 -13.28 -1.28
CA GLY A 40 -1.01 -14.27 -2.23
C GLY A 40 -0.02 -14.45 -3.38
N ARG A 41 -0.24 -15.48 -4.17
CA ARG A 41 0.59 -15.79 -5.35
C ARG A 41 0.50 -14.70 -6.40
N ASN A 42 1.46 -14.70 -7.34
CA ASN A 42 1.38 -13.87 -8.54
C ASN A 42 0.10 -14.21 -9.32
N GLY A 43 -0.60 -13.17 -9.76
CA GLY A 43 -1.90 -13.33 -10.42
C GLY A 43 -3.09 -13.54 -9.47
N ALA A 44 -2.92 -13.53 -8.14
CA ALA A 44 -4.04 -13.66 -7.20
C ALA A 44 -5.00 -12.45 -7.18
N GLY A 45 -4.65 -11.32 -7.82
CA GLY A 45 -5.49 -10.13 -7.90
C GLY A 45 -5.05 -8.97 -6.98
N LYS A 46 -3.93 -9.10 -6.26
CA LYS A 46 -3.45 -8.11 -5.27
C LYS A 46 -3.28 -6.70 -5.87
N THR A 47 -2.41 -6.55 -6.88
CA THR A 47 -2.19 -5.27 -7.59
C THR A 47 -3.46 -4.73 -8.21
N THR A 48 -4.30 -5.61 -8.79
CA THR A 48 -5.60 -5.22 -9.37
C THR A 48 -6.52 -4.63 -8.30
N SER A 49 -6.52 -5.19 -7.08
CA SER A 49 -7.27 -4.64 -5.94
C SER A 49 -6.79 -3.24 -5.59
N LEU A 50 -5.46 -3.02 -5.46
CA LEU A 50 -4.90 -1.69 -5.18
C LEU A 50 -5.22 -0.67 -6.27
N LEU A 51 -5.11 -1.06 -7.55
CA LEU A 51 -5.45 -0.19 -8.68
C LEU A 51 -6.93 0.20 -8.68
N ALA A 52 -7.83 -0.75 -8.35
CA ALA A 52 -9.25 -0.47 -8.22
C ALA A 52 -9.54 0.52 -7.08
N ILE A 53 -8.91 0.34 -5.91
CA ILE A 53 -9.04 1.23 -4.75
C ILE A 53 -8.47 2.63 -5.05
N ALA A 54 -7.37 2.72 -5.80
CA ALA A 54 -6.78 3.99 -6.24
C ALA A 54 -7.56 4.69 -7.37
N GLY A 55 -8.68 4.13 -7.84
CA GLY A 55 -9.46 4.70 -8.95
C GLY A 55 -8.78 4.58 -10.31
N LEU A 56 -7.77 3.71 -10.46
CA LEU A 56 -7.01 3.44 -11.68
C LEU A 56 -7.54 2.18 -12.40
N ARG A 57 -8.80 1.89 -12.27
CA ARG A 57 -9.44 0.68 -12.80
C ARG A 57 -9.86 0.81 -14.27
N TYR A 58 -9.86 -0.29 -14.95
CA TYR A 58 -10.43 -0.45 -16.28
C TYR A 58 -11.77 -1.19 -16.17
N GLY A 59 -12.90 -0.48 -16.34
CA GLY A 59 -14.25 -1.04 -16.28
C GLY A 59 -15.08 -0.62 -15.05
N ARG A 60 -16.38 -0.96 -15.08
CA ARG A 60 -17.31 -0.77 -13.97
C ARG A 60 -17.54 -2.11 -13.29
N PHE A 61 -17.07 -2.24 -12.09
CA PHE A 61 -17.26 -3.43 -11.28
C PHE A 61 -18.07 -3.08 -10.02
N PRO A 62 -18.92 -4.01 -9.50
CA PRO A 62 -19.64 -3.82 -8.25
C PRO A 62 -18.69 -3.74 -7.05
N GLY A 63 -19.22 -3.27 -5.94
CA GLY A 63 -18.53 -3.14 -4.67
C GLY A 63 -18.53 -1.72 -4.13
N SER A 64 -18.17 -1.58 -2.86
CA SER A 64 -18.04 -0.31 -2.14
C SER A 64 -16.61 -0.11 -1.66
N ILE A 65 -16.08 1.10 -1.84
CA ILE A 65 -14.80 1.56 -1.31
C ILE A 65 -15.10 2.82 -0.51
N LYS A 66 -14.90 2.77 0.80
CA LYS A 66 -15.07 3.93 1.68
C LYS A 66 -13.72 4.38 2.24
N LEU A 67 -13.47 5.68 2.18
CA LEU A 67 -12.31 6.33 2.76
C LEU A 67 -12.78 7.30 3.86
N ALA A 68 -12.41 7.06 5.11
CA ALA A 68 -12.89 7.77 6.29
C ALA A 68 -14.43 7.94 6.28
N GLY A 69 -15.15 6.85 6.02
CA GLY A 69 -16.61 6.79 5.95
C GLY A 69 -17.23 7.31 4.65
N THR A 70 -16.48 8.00 3.79
CA THR A 70 -17.00 8.57 2.52
C THR A 70 -16.88 7.57 1.38
N GLU A 71 -17.98 7.37 0.63
CA GLU A 71 -18.04 6.44 -0.51
C GLU A 71 -17.18 6.97 -1.69
N MET A 72 -16.24 6.15 -2.16
CA MET A 72 -15.25 6.49 -3.20
C MET A 72 -15.29 5.56 -4.42
N SER A 73 -16.20 4.58 -4.50
CA SER A 73 -16.22 3.58 -5.58
C SER A 73 -16.34 4.18 -6.97
N ARG A 74 -16.87 5.39 -7.10
CA ARG A 74 -17.03 6.11 -8.37
C ARG A 74 -16.10 7.31 -8.51
N ALA A 75 -15.31 7.59 -7.48
CA ALA A 75 -14.41 8.73 -7.47
C ALA A 75 -13.27 8.53 -8.49
N SER A 76 -12.80 9.63 -9.05
CA SER A 76 -11.58 9.66 -9.84
C SER A 76 -10.36 9.47 -8.93
N SER A 77 -9.23 9.04 -9.51
CA SER A 77 -7.95 8.93 -8.77
C SER A 77 -7.58 10.23 -8.06
N ARG A 78 -7.89 11.37 -8.66
CA ARG A 78 -7.64 12.68 -8.06
C ARG A 78 -8.46 12.89 -6.79
N GLU A 79 -9.77 12.62 -6.85
CA GLU A 79 -10.67 12.75 -5.69
C GLU A 79 -10.25 11.81 -4.56
N ILE A 80 -9.78 10.60 -4.89
CA ILE A 80 -9.26 9.63 -3.92
C ILE A 80 -7.99 10.15 -3.24
N VAL A 81 -7.05 10.73 -3.99
CA VAL A 81 -5.83 11.35 -3.43
C VAL A 81 -6.19 12.57 -2.58
N ASP A 82 -7.11 13.42 -3.05
CA ASP A 82 -7.57 14.60 -2.31
C ASP A 82 -8.31 14.21 -1.00
N ALA A 83 -8.94 13.03 -0.97
CA ALA A 83 -9.58 12.45 0.23
C ALA A 83 -8.57 11.83 1.21
N GLY A 84 -7.29 11.69 0.83
CA GLY A 84 -6.20 11.27 1.71
C GLY A 84 -5.72 9.83 1.52
N LEU A 85 -5.86 9.23 0.33
CA LEU A 85 -5.26 7.94 0.01
C LEU A 85 -4.07 8.15 -0.94
N ALA A 86 -2.92 7.58 -0.61
CA ALA A 86 -1.78 7.51 -1.52
C ALA A 86 -1.43 6.07 -1.87
N HIS A 87 -1.03 5.85 -3.11
CA HIS A 87 -0.61 4.55 -3.63
C HIS A 87 0.82 4.63 -4.18
N VAL A 88 1.69 3.76 -3.69
CA VAL A 88 3.03 3.52 -4.21
C VAL A 88 2.98 2.22 -5.01
N PRO A 89 2.97 2.27 -6.34
CA PRO A 89 2.94 1.08 -7.18
C PRO A 89 4.28 0.37 -7.21
N GLU A 90 4.29 -0.90 -7.58
CA GLU A 90 5.48 -1.68 -7.85
C GLU A 90 6.38 -1.01 -8.91
N GLY A 91 7.70 -1.18 -8.78
CA GLY A 91 8.69 -0.81 -9.81
C GLY A 91 9.23 0.62 -9.70
N HIS A 92 9.31 1.20 -8.48
CA HIS A 92 10.02 2.47 -8.19
C HIS A 92 9.65 3.60 -9.17
N ARG A 93 8.35 3.86 -9.35
CA ARG A 93 7.85 4.82 -10.36
C ARG A 93 8.14 6.27 -9.96
N ILE A 94 9.37 6.68 -10.18
CA ILE A 94 9.87 8.04 -9.97
C ILE A 94 10.15 8.73 -11.32
N PHE A 95 10.31 10.04 -11.31
CA PHE A 95 10.76 10.80 -12.46
C PHE A 95 12.29 10.78 -12.49
N ALA A 96 12.85 9.83 -13.23
CA ALA A 96 14.29 9.58 -13.27
C ALA A 96 15.14 10.76 -13.77
N SER A 97 14.57 11.66 -14.58
CA SER A 97 15.22 12.87 -15.08
C SER A 97 15.25 14.04 -14.09
N LEU A 98 14.45 13.97 -13.04
CA LEU A 98 14.40 14.99 -11.98
C LEU A 98 15.30 14.61 -10.82
N ASN A 99 15.73 15.61 -10.02
CA ASN A 99 16.45 15.34 -8.78
C ASN A 99 15.50 14.84 -7.68
N VAL A 100 16.06 14.40 -6.54
CA VAL A 100 15.28 13.85 -5.42
C VAL A 100 14.29 14.89 -4.88
N GLU A 101 14.74 16.13 -4.65
CA GLU A 101 13.87 17.19 -4.11
C GLU A 101 12.72 17.51 -5.06
N GLU A 102 12.96 17.57 -6.37
CA GLU A 102 11.93 17.80 -7.38
C GLU A 102 10.90 16.65 -7.41
N ASN A 103 11.36 15.40 -7.33
CA ASN A 103 10.47 14.25 -7.20
C ASN A 103 9.55 14.38 -5.99
N LEU A 104 10.11 14.68 -4.82
CA LEU A 104 9.32 14.88 -3.60
C LEU A 104 8.32 16.02 -3.75
N ARG A 105 8.74 17.16 -4.30
CA ARG A 105 7.86 18.33 -4.53
C ARG A 105 6.66 18.00 -5.43
N LEU A 106 6.82 17.12 -6.42
CA LEU A 106 5.71 16.66 -7.26
C LEU A 106 4.63 15.95 -6.45
N GLY A 107 4.99 15.19 -5.42
CA GLY A 107 4.05 14.55 -4.51
C GLY A 107 3.15 15.53 -3.75
N ALA A 108 3.62 16.78 -3.54
CA ALA A 108 2.84 17.82 -2.90
C ALA A 108 1.89 18.58 -3.86
N TYR A 109 1.71 18.11 -5.12
CA TYR A 109 0.93 18.85 -6.13
C TYR A 109 -0.51 19.16 -5.68
N THR A 110 -1.18 18.23 -5.03
CA THR A 110 -2.55 18.42 -4.52
C THR A 110 -2.61 19.48 -3.42
N ARG A 111 -1.49 19.66 -2.69
CA ARG A 111 -1.37 20.58 -1.55
C ARG A 111 -0.70 21.92 -1.88
N ARG A 112 -0.40 22.21 -3.15
CA ARG A 112 0.28 23.45 -3.59
C ARG A 112 -0.40 24.73 -3.10
N ARG A 113 -1.72 24.72 -2.87
CA ARG A 113 -2.50 25.85 -2.36
C ARG A 113 -2.27 26.12 -0.87
N GLN A 114 -1.72 25.17 -0.11
CA GLN A 114 -1.42 25.32 1.33
C GLN A 114 -0.15 26.14 1.58
N GLY A 115 0.58 26.51 0.51
CA GLY A 115 1.72 27.40 0.56
C GLY A 115 3.06 26.68 0.78
N ARG A 116 4.15 27.45 0.54
CA ARG A 116 5.53 26.91 0.59
C ARG A 116 5.93 26.34 1.95
N LYS A 117 5.45 26.92 3.04
CA LYS A 117 5.78 26.47 4.41
C LYS A 117 5.23 25.07 4.68
N ALA A 118 3.98 24.78 4.28
CA ALA A 118 3.38 23.47 4.44
C ALA A 118 4.17 22.40 3.65
N VAL A 119 4.55 22.69 2.40
CA VAL A 119 5.37 21.78 1.58
C VAL A 119 6.75 21.54 2.22
N ALA A 120 7.39 22.59 2.75
CA ALA A 120 8.67 22.45 3.45
C ALA A 120 8.56 21.58 4.70
N THR A 121 7.48 21.72 5.49
CA THR A 121 7.25 20.87 6.66
C THR A 121 7.09 19.39 6.27
N SER A 122 6.33 19.09 5.20
CA SER A 122 6.18 17.71 4.71
C SER A 122 7.51 17.15 4.20
N MET A 123 8.32 17.99 3.52
CA MET A 123 9.65 17.62 3.07
C MET A 123 10.57 17.23 4.23
N GLU A 124 10.57 18.03 5.32
CA GLU A 124 11.32 17.73 6.52
C GLU A 124 10.92 16.39 7.16
N ARG A 125 9.61 16.07 7.19
CA ARG A 125 9.12 14.77 7.68
C ARG A 125 9.67 13.62 6.84
N VAL A 126 9.65 13.76 5.50
CA VAL A 126 10.21 12.75 4.59
C VAL A 126 11.72 12.57 4.82
N TYR A 127 12.47 13.66 4.98
CA TYR A 127 13.90 13.60 5.25
C TYR A 127 14.23 13.03 6.64
N ASN A 128 13.37 13.23 7.63
CA ASN A 128 13.55 12.58 8.94
C ASN A 128 13.28 11.08 8.87
N LEU A 129 12.33 10.65 8.02
CA LEU A 129 12.03 9.24 7.80
C LEU A 129 13.13 8.55 6.98
N PHE A 130 13.67 9.24 5.96
CA PHE A 130 14.72 8.75 5.07
C PHE A 130 15.87 9.76 4.97
N PRO A 131 16.80 9.83 5.96
CA PRO A 131 17.85 10.84 6.02
C PRO A 131 18.76 10.89 4.78
N ILE A 132 18.96 9.74 4.12
CA ILE A 132 19.75 9.62 2.90
C ILE A 132 19.21 10.49 1.76
N LEU A 133 17.88 10.70 1.69
CA LEU A 133 17.25 11.53 0.66
C LEU A 133 17.63 13.00 0.82
N ARG A 134 17.87 13.47 2.04
CA ARG A 134 18.40 14.83 2.28
C ARG A 134 19.80 14.99 1.70
N THR A 135 20.65 14.00 1.93
CA THR A 135 22.02 14.00 1.39
C THR A 135 22.02 14.02 -0.14
N TYR A 136 21.04 13.39 -0.75
CA TYR A 136 20.91 13.28 -2.21
C TYR A 136 19.88 14.25 -2.82
N ALA A 137 19.46 15.28 -2.09
CA ALA A 137 18.38 16.18 -2.52
C ALA A 137 18.57 16.75 -3.94
N SER A 138 19.78 17.16 -4.28
CA SER A 138 20.14 17.70 -5.60
C SER A 138 20.59 16.65 -6.62
N ARG A 139 20.73 15.36 -6.21
CA ARG A 139 21.15 14.29 -7.09
C ARG A 139 20.00 13.85 -7.99
N ASN A 140 20.29 13.61 -9.28
CA ASN A 140 19.32 13.05 -10.21
C ASN A 140 18.86 11.67 -9.74
N ALA A 141 17.54 11.48 -9.64
CA ALA A 141 16.94 10.28 -9.06
C ALA A 141 17.20 9.02 -9.91
N GLY A 142 17.46 9.16 -11.19
CA GLY A 142 17.82 8.05 -12.08
C GLY A 142 19.17 7.41 -11.76
N PHE A 143 20.05 8.10 -11.02
CA PHE A 143 21.37 7.58 -10.58
C PHE A 143 21.37 6.98 -9.19
N LEU A 144 20.21 6.90 -8.55
CA LEU A 144 20.06 6.25 -7.25
C LEU A 144 19.96 4.73 -7.41
N SER A 145 20.36 3.99 -6.35
CA SER A 145 20.08 2.56 -6.26
C SER A 145 18.56 2.28 -6.23
N GLY A 146 18.13 1.07 -6.60
CA GLY A 146 16.69 0.72 -6.56
C GLY A 146 16.05 0.95 -5.19
N GLY A 147 16.78 0.67 -4.10
CA GLY A 147 16.29 0.94 -2.76
C GLY A 147 16.14 2.43 -2.42
N GLU A 148 17.07 3.27 -2.87
CA GLU A 148 16.95 4.72 -2.71
C GLU A 148 15.82 5.29 -3.57
N GLN A 149 15.65 4.76 -4.79
CA GLN A 149 14.50 5.11 -5.65
C GLN A 149 13.17 4.74 -4.98
N GLN A 150 13.09 3.59 -4.31
CA GLN A 150 11.91 3.19 -3.54
C GLN A 150 11.63 4.14 -2.37
N MET A 151 12.66 4.59 -1.65
CA MET A 151 12.51 5.60 -0.60
C MET A 151 12.00 6.93 -1.19
N VAL A 152 12.46 7.34 -2.38
CA VAL A 152 11.93 8.52 -3.09
C VAL A 152 10.47 8.32 -3.44
N ALA A 153 10.06 7.16 -3.96
CA ALA A 153 8.67 6.87 -4.32
C ALA A 153 7.74 6.91 -3.09
N ILE A 154 8.16 6.31 -1.98
CA ILE A 154 7.41 6.38 -0.71
C ILE A 154 7.37 7.83 -0.21
N GLY A 155 8.51 8.53 -0.21
CA GLY A 155 8.60 9.94 0.18
C GLY A 155 7.68 10.83 -0.66
N GLN A 156 7.64 10.63 -1.98
CA GLN A 156 6.76 11.35 -2.89
C GLN A 156 5.27 11.13 -2.52
N ALA A 157 4.87 9.90 -2.21
CA ALA A 157 3.51 9.61 -1.77
C ALA A 157 3.16 10.30 -0.44
N LEU A 158 4.10 10.34 0.50
CA LEU A 158 3.95 11.00 1.81
C LEU A 158 3.83 12.53 1.72
N MET A 159 4.34 13.17 0.66
CA MET A 159 4.20 14.62 0.44
C MET A 159 2.74 15.06 0.27
N ALA A 160 1.83 14.14 -0.10
CA ALA A 160 0.39 14.39 -0.12
C ALA A 160 -0.25 14.42 1.28
N GLU A 161 0.48 14.04 2.35
CA GLU A 161 -0.01 13.84 3.72
C GLU A 161 -1.24 12.92 3.78
N PRO A 162 -1.11 11.68 3.28
CA PRO A 162 -2.24 10.77 3.22
C PRO A 162 -2.61 10.26 4.61
N LYS A 163 -3.90 9.90 4.77
CA LYS A 163 -4.41 9.15 5.93
C LYS A 163 -4.22 7.64 5.74
N VAL A 164 -4.26 7.20 4.48
CA VAL A 164 -4.07 5.81 4.08
C VAL A 164 -2.95 5.71 3.06
N LEU A 165 -1.95 4.89 3.33
CA LEU A 165 -0.84 4.59 2.43
C LEU A 165 -0.96 3.14 1.93
N MET A 166 -1.02 2.97 0.61
CA MET A 166 -0.99 1.66 -0.04
C MET A 166 0.38 1.43 -0.68
N LEU A 167 1.02 0.31 -0.37
CA LEU A 167 2.33 -0.08 -0.87
C LEU A 167 2.21 -1.40 -1.64
N ASP A 168 2.53 -1.40 -2.93
CA ASP A 168 2.52 -2.58 -3.78
C ASP A 168 3.94 -3.15 -3.91
N GLU A 169 4.20 -4.27 -3.26
CA GLU A 169 5.48 -4.99 -3.22
C GLU A 169 6.69 -4.07 -2.95
N PRO A 170 6.66 -3.25 -1.87
CA PRO A 170 7.61 -2.16 -1.67
C PRO A 170 9.05 -2.63 -1.45
N THR A 171 9.27 -3.93 -1.28
CA THR A 171 10.58 -4.49 -0.94
C THR A 171 11.07 -5.51 -1.97
N SER A 172 10.37 -5.65 -3.10
CA SER A 172 10.72 -6.59 -4.17
C SER A 172 12.10 -6.26 -4.77
N GLY A 173 13.00 -7.26 -4.83
CA GLY A 173 14.34 -7.11 -5.43
C GLY A 173 15.33 -6.25 -4.64
N LEU A 174 15.02 -5.83 -3.41
CA LEU A 174 15.87 -4.94 -2.62
C LEU A 174 16.81 -5.70 -1.68
N ALA A 175 17.94 -5.07 -1.36
CA ALA A 175 18.91 -5.59 -0.39
C ALA A 175 18.32 -5.61 1.04
N PRO A 176 18.71 -6.59 1.90
CA PRO A 176 18.15 -6.75 3.25
C PRO A 176 18.20 -5.51 4.13
N ILE A 177 19.25 -4.71 4.02
CA ILE A 177 19.40 -3.47 4.79
C ILE A 177 18.33 -2.42 4.38
N VAL A 178 18.03 -2.31 3.09
CA VAL A 178 17.02 -1.40 2.57
C VAL A 178 15.62 -1.85 2.97
N ILE A 179 15.36 -3.16 2.90
CA ILE A 179 14.10 -3.76 3.35
C ILE A 179 13.82 -3.37 4.81
N ARG A 180 14.83 -3.50 5.67
CA ARG A 180 14.73 -3.09 7.08
C ARG A 180 14.37 -1.62 7.22
N THR A 181 15.09 -0.73 6.53
CA THR A 181 14.83 0.72 6.56
C THR A 181 13.40 1.06 6.13
N ILE A 182 12.87 0.40 5.08
CA ILE A 182 11.50 0.62 4.62
C ILE A 182 10.48 0.19 5.70
N TYR A 183 10.67 -0.98 6.33
CA TYR A 183 9.74 -1.44 7.37
C TYR A 183 9.85 -0.65 8.68
N GLU A 184 11.02 -0.17 9.04
CA GLU A 184 11.19 0.79 10.14
C GLU A 184 10.42 2.08 9.87
N ALA A 185 10.47 2.59 8.64
CA ALA A 185 9.68 3.74 8.21
C ALA A 185 8.16 3.45 8.26
N VAL A 186 7.72 2.28 7.80
CA VAL A 186 6.32 1.84 7.90
C VAL A 186 5.85 1.79 9.35
N ALA A 187 6.67 1.24 10.26
CA ALA A 187 6.35 1.19 11.68
C ALA A 187 6.20 2.59 12.29
N GLN A 188 7.13 3.51 11.99
CA GLN A 188 7.04 4.91 12.44
C GLN A 188 5.79 5.62 11.92
N LEU A 189 5.42 5.43 10.66
CA LEU A 189 4.21 6.01 10.08
C LEU A 189 2.95 5.48 10.76
N ARG A 190 2.89 4.18 11.03
CA ARG A 190 1.79 3.57 11.78
C ARG A 190 1.69 4.15 13.19
N GLU A 191 2.81 4.29 13.92
CA GLU A 191 2.83 4.90 15.26
C GLU A 191 2.36 6.36 15.26
N GLN A 192 2.47 7.05 14.13
CA GLN A 192 1.93 8.39 13.92
C GLN A 192 0.44 8.40 13.53
N GLY A 193 -0.24 7.26 13.55
CA GLY A 193 -1.67 7.12 13.26
C GLY A 193 -2.02 6.75 11.83
N MET A 194 -1.04 6.59 10.92
CA MET A 194 -1.32 6.26 9.53
C MET A 194 -1.91 4.84 9.38
N ALA A 195 -2.95 4.70 8.56
CA ALA A 195 -3.44 3.40 8.10
C ALA A 195 -2.60 2.94 6.90
N ILE A 196 -2.10 1.70 6.93
CA ILE A 196 -1.20 1.21 5.90
C ILE A 196 -1.69 -0.12 5.36
N LEU A 197 -1.83 -0.23 4.03
CA LEU A 197 -2.10 -1.48 3.34
C LEU A 197 -0.85 -1.87 2.54
N ILE A 198 -0.27 -3.04 2.84
CA ILE A 198 0.92 -3.55 2.15
C ILE A 198 0.54 -4.80 1.36
N VAL A 199 0.84 -4.80 0.08
CA VAL A 199 0.85 -6.02 -0.73
C VAL A 199 2.25 -6.61 -0.71
N GLU A 200 2.38 -7.89 -0.39
CA GLU A 200 3.66 -8.61 -0.33
C GLU A 200 3.55 -10.03 -0.89
N GLN A 201 4.65 -10.56 -1.40
CA GLN A 201 4.79 -11.96 -1.80
C GLN A 201 5.40 -12.81 -0.69
N SER A 202 6.30 -12.22 0.12
CA SER A 202 6.96 -12.92 1.21
C SER A 202 6.05 -13.02 2.43
N VAL A 203 5.45 -14.19 2.64
CA VAL A 203 4.57 -14.46 3.81
C VAL A 203 5.26 -14.12 5.13
N PRO A 204 6.49 -14.60 5.43
CA PRO A 204 7.13 -14.28 6.71
C PRO A 204 7.33 -12.78 6.91
N ARG A 205 7.65 -12.05 5.82
CA ARG A 205 7.89 -10.62 5.87
C ARG A 205 6.59 -9.85 6.10
N ALA A 206 5.53 -10.22 5.38
CA ALA A 206 4.21 -9.62 5.52
C ALA A 206 3.69 -9.77 6.96
N LEU A 207 3.71 -11.01 7.49
CA LEU A 207 3.20 -11.32 8.82
C LEU A 207 4.03 -10.67 9.95
N ALA A 208 5.37 -10.57 9.78
CA ALA A 208 6.23 -9.91 10.76
C ALA A 208 6.03 -8.38 10.83
N ASN A 209 5.47 -7.76 9.79
CA ASN A 209 5.37 -6.29 9.68
C ASN A 209 3.93 -5.77 9.55
N SER A 210 2.93 -6.59 9.88
CA SER A 210 1.52 -6.20 9.87
C SER A 210 0.80 -6.63 11.15
N ASN A 211 -0.33 -5.97 11.43
CA ASN A 211 -1.22 -6.31 12.53
C ASN A 211 -2.19 -7.42 12.12
N ARG A 212 -2.77 -7.29 10.92
CA ARG A 212 -3.68 -8.27 10.32
C ARG A 212 -3.24 -8.60 8.90
N CYS A 213 -3.64 -9.77 8.46
CA CYS A 213 -3.32 -10.24 7.13
C CYS A 213 -4.55 -10.87 6.47
N TYR A 214 -4.66 -10.63 5.15
CA TYR A 214 -5.61 -11.25 4.26
C TYR A 214 -4.85 -12.04 3.21
N VAL A 215 -5.20 -13.32 3.03
CA VAL A 215 -4.61 -14.19 2.02
C VAL A 215 -5.53 -14.26 0.82
N MET A 216 -5.02 -13.87 -0.34
CA MET A 216 -5.74 -13.92 -1.62
C MET A 216 -5.33 -15.13 -2.44
N GLU A 217 -6.34 -15.80 -2.98
CA GLU A 217 -6.19 -16.83 -4.01
C GLU A 217 -7.27 -16.63 -5.08
N ARG A 218 -6.85 -16.64 -6.37
CA ARG A 218 -7.77 -16.58 -7.53
C ARG A 218 -8.83 -15.46 -7.42
N GLY A 219 -8.42 -14.28 -6.97
CA GLY A 219 -9.28 -13.11 -6.88
C GLY A 219 -10.14 -13.03 -5.61
N ARG A 220 -10.05 -13.98 -4.68
CA ARG A 220 -10.86 -14.04 -3.46
C ARG A 220 -9.97 -14.01 -2.21
N ILE A 221 -10.49 -13.49 -1.10
CA ILE A 221 -9.88 -13.66 0.22
C ILE A 221 -10.29 -15.03 0.75
N VAL A 222 -9.30 -15.88 1.05
CA VAL A 222 -9.52 -17.28 1.50
C VAL A 222 -9.18 -17.47 2.98
N ILE A 223 -8.27 -16.66 3.53
CA ILE A 223 -7.93 -16.64 4.96
C ILE A 223 -7.80 -15.18 5.39
N SER A 224 -8.20 -14.87 6.61
CA SER A 224 -7.97 -13.59 7.26
C SER A 224 -7.82 -13.77 8.77
N GLY A 225 -6.97 -12.95 9.38
CA GLY A 225 -6.76 -12.99 10.83
C GLY A 225 -5.64 -12.07 11.29
N ASP A 226 -5.37 -12.12 12.59
CA ASP A 226 -4.24 -11.42 13.20
C ASP A 226 -2.91 -12.01 12.71
N SER A 227 -1.98 -11.17 12.29
CA SER A 227 -0.71 -11.61 11.69
C SER A 227 0.11 -12.52 12.61
N PRO A 228 0.21 -12.29 13.93
CA PRO A 228 0.89 -13.22 14.84
C PRO A 228 0.26 -14.61 14.91
N ALA A 229 -1.08 -14.71 14.80
CA ALA A 229 -1.78 -16.00 14.78
C ALA A 229 -1.54 -16.72 13.44
N LEU A 230 -1.66 -16.00 12.33
CA LEU A 230 -1.42 -16.56 10.99
C LEU A 230 0.04 -16.96 10.75
N ALA A 231 1.00 -16.37 11.48
CA ALA A 231 2.40 -16.78 11.41
C ALA A 231 2.67 -18.20 11.95
N GLN A 232 1.74 -18.75 12.71
CA GLN A 232 1.78 -20.12 13.26
C GLN A 232 0.98 -21.10 12.38
N ASP A 233 0.26 -20.62 11.36
CA ASP A 233 -0.63 -21.44 10.53
C ASP A 233 0.09 -21.92 9.26
N GLU A 234 0.40 -23.22 9.19
CA GLU A 234 1.05 -23.84 8.04
C GLU A 234 0.21 -23.76 6.76
N HIS A 235 -1.13 -23.69 6.84
CA HIS A 235 -2.01 -23.54 5.67
C HIS A 235 -1.77 -22.23 4.92
N VAL A 236 -1.48 -21.12 5.64
CA VAL A 236 -1.14 -19.83 5.02
C VAL A 236 0.07 -19.97 4.12
N PHE A 237 1.10 -20.68 4.60
CA PHE A 237 2.33 -20.91 3.82
C PHE A 237 2.09 -21.87 2.66
N ALA A 238 1.26 -22.92 2.84
CA ALA A 238 0.95 -23.90 1.82
C ALA A 238 0.17 -23.26 0.64
N ILE A 239 -0.84 -22.43 0.92
CA ILE A 239 -1.61 -21.71 -0.09
C ILE A 239 -0.70 -20.78 -0.91
N VAL A 240 0.12 -19.97 -0.26
CA VAL A 240 0.99 -19.03 -0.98
C VAL A 240 2.11 -19.75 -1.74
N ARG A 241 2.60 -20.92 -1.28
CA ARG A 241 3.52 -21.77 -2.04
C ARG A 241 2.82 -22.53 -3.17
N GLY A 242 1.49 -22.70 -3.12
CA GLY A 242 0.70 -23.44 -4.10
C GLY A 242 0.77 -24.95 -3.92
N THR A 243 1.05 -25.44 -2.71
CA THR A 243 1.04 -26.86 -2.34
C THR A 243 -0.33 -27.31 -1.85
N GLU A 244 -1.22 -26.40 -1.49
CA GLU A 244 -2.63 -26.64 -1.15
C GLU A 244 -3.54 -25.69 -1.91
N GLU A 245 -4.71 -26.18 -2.34
CA GLU A 245 -5.82 -25.38 -2.83
C GLU A 245 -6.91 -25.31 -1.76
N VAL A 246 -7.41 -24.13 -1.46
CA VAL A 246 -8.55 -23.99 -0.51
C VAL A 246 -9.81 -24.43 -1.21
N GLN A 247 -10.42 -25.52 -0.75
CA GLN A 247 -11.80 -25.84 -1.07
C GLN A 247 -12.69 -24.74 -0.47
N SER A 248 -13.40 -24.04 -1.32
CA SER A 248 -14.36 -22.92 -1.21
C SER A 248 -15.12 -22.71 0.11
N THR A 249 -14.44 -22.54 1.24
CA THR A 249 -15.06 -22.06 2.49
C THR A 249 -14.12 -21.07 3.16
N ALA A 250 -14.49 -19.79 3.17
CA ALA A 250 -13.77 -18.76 3.91
C ALA A 250 -13.67 -19.16 5.39
N ARG A 251 -12.46 -19.35 5.92
CA ARG A 251 -12.20 -19.56 7.34
C ARG A 251 -11.76 -18.24 7.95
N THR A 252 -12.51 -17.78 8.97
CA THR A 252 -12.12 -16.69 9.85
C THR A 252 -11.42 -17.31 11.05
N ALA A 253 -10.19 -16.91 11.33
CA ALA A 253 -9.42 -17.30 12.51
C ALA A 253 -9.56 -16.27 13.62
#